data_fe2cef5e93b37f837e14a80d038d079e
#
_entry.id   fe2cef5e93b37f837e14a80d038d079e
#
_cell.length_a   1.000
_cell.length_b   1.000
_cell.length_c   1.000
_cell.angle_alpha   90.00
_cell.angle_beta   90.00
_cell.angle_gamma   90.00
#
_symmetry.space_group_name_H-M   'P 1'
#
loop_
_entity.id
_entity.type
_entity.pdbx_description
1 polymer ?
#
loop_
_entity_poly.entity_id
_entity_poly.type
_entity_poly.pdbx_seq_one_letter_code
_entity_poly.pdbx_strand_id
1 'polypeptide(L)'
;MIRYLFAILGTTALLAGAAHAQQAERPPIATTKVEGTENVYVFRNGNHQAMFIVTKDGVIATDPVGYGRPTGGQTYLDEIRKVTNQPVKYVIYSHHHFDHIAGGKVFKDAGATFIAHRRAKERLEQLKDPHTVLPDEAVSDRGRTIRLGGTELELSYHGLNHSDSTLVMRLPKEKIIFVVDTLPVGTVPGRGMIDFHPLETEEFMKKVLAMDWEWLIPGHPGPGDRLGTKKDVEDQLKLLQTASAEMRKLAQEGKCWDAAEKEFKLPDYEKWPGYANNLQFIARRYCGLWGRGT
;
A
#
# COMPACT_ATOMS: atom_id res chain seq x y z
N MET A 1 21.94 6.12 -83.36
CA MET A 1 20.68 6.06 -82.49
C MET A 1 20.96 5.13 -81.34
N ILE A 2 21.25 5.72 -80.14
CA ILE A 2 21.60 4.94 -78.97
C ILE A 2 20.38 5.07 -78.06
N ARG A 3 19.74 3.92 -77.71
CA ARG A 3 18.64 3.79 -76.79
C ARG A 3 19.18 3.51 -75.41
N TYR A 4 18.95 4.43 -74.42
CA TYR A 4 19.20 4.19 -73.00
C TYR A 4 17.96 3.54 -72.35
N LEU A 5 18.17 2.34 -71.79
CA LEU A 5 17.22 1.70 -70.87
C LEU A 5 17.46 2.25 -69.45
N PHE A 6 16.45 2.87 -68.87
CA PHE A 6 16.42 3.17 -67.47
C PHE A 6 15.80 1.99 -66.66
N ALA A 7 16.58 1.39 -65.79
CA ALA A 7 16.09 0.41 -64.84
C ALA A 7 15.65 1.15 -63.60
N ILE A 8 14.37 1.04 -63.24
CA ILE A 8 13.80 1.56 -62.00
C ILE A 8 13.92 0.46 -60.94
N LEU A 9 14.81 0.66 -59.94
CA LEU A 9 14.84 -0.15 -58.72
C LEU A 9 13.77 0.35 -57.77
N GLY A 10 12.73 -0.43 -57.60
CA GLY A 10 11.69 -0.19 -56.59
C GLY A 10 12.17 -0.69 -55.22
N THR A 11 12.47 0.21 -54.29
CA THR A 11 12.72 -0.09 -52.88
C THR A 11 11.38 -0.24 -52.15
N THR A 12 11.02 -1.49 -51.85
CA THR A 12 9.90 -1.79 -50.95
C THR A 12 10.34 -1.56 -49.49
N ALA A 13 9.92 -0.45 -48.89
CA ALA A 13 10.07 -0.19 -47.49
C ALA A 13 9.04 -1.05 -46.71
N LEU A 14 9.52 -2.07 -45.98
CA LEU A 14 8.74 -2.80 -44.98
C LEU A 14 8.54 -1.89 -43.78
N LEU A 15 7.34 -1.31 -43.64
CA LEU A 15 6.85 -0.67 -42.41
C LEU A 15 6.57 -1.77 -41.40
N ALA A 16 7.53 -2.03 -40.50
CA ALA A 16 7.30 -2.80 -39.30
C ALA A 16 6.44 -1.95 -38.36
N GLY A 17 5.13 -2.17 -38.37
CA GLY A 17 4.19 -1.61 -37.42
C GLY A 17 4.51 -2.18 -36.03
N ALA A 18 5.11 -1.39 -35.16
CA ALA A 18 5.18 -1.70 -33.73
C ALA A 18 3.76 -1.71 -33.17
N ALA A 19 3.18 -2.89 -32.99
CA ALA A 19 1.96 -3.08 -32.25
C ALA A 19 2.24 -2.70 -30.79
N HIS A 20 1.91 -1.46 -30.44
CA HIS A 20 1.78 -1.08 -29.03
C HIS A 20 0.60 -1.89 -28.51
N ALA A 21 0.88 -2.94 -27.75
CA ALA A 21 -0.13 -3.61 -26.95
C ALA A 21 -0.71 -2.56 -26.01
N GLN A 22 -1.90 -2.08 -26.32
CA GLN A 22 -2.66 -1.16 -25.48
C GLN A 22 -2.95 -1.94 -24.21
N GLN A 23 -2.24 -1.60 -23.13
CA GLN A 23 -2.48 -2.19 -21.81
C GLN A 23 -3.91 -1.85 -21.47
N ALA A 24 -4.78 -2.85 -21.38
CA ALA A 24 -6.20 -2.66 -21.10
C ALA A 24 -6.33 -1.81 -19.85
N GLU A 25 -7.09 -0.71 -19.94
CA GLU A 25 -7.27 0.19 -18.81
C GLU A 25 -7.86 -0.59 -17.65
N ARG A 26 -7.14 -0.62 -16.55
CA ARG A 26 -7.49 -1.36 -15.34
C ARG A 26 -8.74 -0.76 -14.71
N PRO A 27 -9.82 -1.54 -14.50
CA PRO A 27 -11.03 -1.03 -13.87
C PRO A 27 -10.71 -0.34 -12.55
N PRO A 28 -11.25 0.85 -12.26
CA PRO A 28 -10.95 1.56 -11.03
C PRO A 28 -11.43 0.82 -9.78
N ILE A 29 -12.51 0.05 -9.89
CA ILE A 29 -13.08 -0.77 -8.82
C ILE A 29 -12.89 -2.24 -9.17
N ALA A 30 -12.41 -3.01 -8.21
CA ALA A 30 -12.32 -4.47 -8.32
C ALA A 30 -12.45 -5.13 -6.95
N THR A 31 -13.07 -6.30 -6.93
CA THR A 31 -13.10 -7.20 -5.77
C THR A 31 -12.56 -8.54 -6.21
N THR A 32 -11.48 -8.98 -5.60
CA THR A 32 -10.80 -10.22 -5.97
C THR A 32 -10.68 -11.13 -4.75
N LYS A 33 -11.09 -12.38 -4.89
CA LYS A 33 -10.85 -13.40 -3.87
C LYS A 33 -9.36 -13.75 -3.86
N VAL A 34 -8.76 -13.80 -2.67
CA VAL A 34 -7.36 -14.22 -2.54
C VAL A 34 -7.25 -15.70 -2.85
N GLU A 35 -6.39 -16.04 -3.81
CA GLU A 35 -6.15 -17.41 -4.22
C GLU A 35 -5.69 -18.28 -3.06
N GLY A 36 -6.14 -19.53 -3.03
CA GLY A 36 -5.84 -20.47 -1.94
C GLY A 36 -6.63 -20.24 -0.64
N THR A 37 -7.49 -19.21 -0.58
CA THR A 37 -8.35 -18.95 0.57
C THR A 37 -9.84 -19.23 0.25
N GLU A 38 -10.63 -19.50 1.29
CA GLU A 38 -12.07 -19.70 1.13
C GLU A 38 -12.85 -18.38 1.20
N ASN A 39 -12.35 -17.41 1.97
CA ASN A 39 -13.15 -16.31 2.50
C ASN A 39 -12.43 -14.95 2.59
N VAL A 40 -11.20 -14.82 2.09
CA VAL A 40 -10.43 -13.59 2.09
C VAL A 40 -10.52 -12.89 0.74
N TYR A 41 -10.80 -11.60 0.76
CA TYR A 41 -10.99 -10.77 -0.43
C TYR A 41 -10.19 -9.48 -0.34
N VAL A 42 -9.71 -9.01 -1.48
CA VAL A 42 -9.12 -7.67 -1.65
C VAL A 42 -10.13 -6.81 -2.40
N PHE A 43 -10.55 -5.72 -1.81
CA PHE A 43 -11.28 -4.64 -2.48
C PHE A 43 -10.28 -3.58 -2.95
N ARG A 44 -10.39 -3.11 -4.18
CA ARG A 44 -9.59 -2.04 -4.74
C ARG A 44 -10.47 -0.90 -5.23
N ASN A 45 -10.11 0.32 -4.84
CA ASN A 45 -10.71 1.55 -5.31
C ASN A 45 -9.60 2.50 -5.81
N GLY A 46 -9.41 2.53 -7.12
CA GLY A 46 -8.30 3.24 -7.76
C GLY A 46 -6.96 2.67 -7.32
N ASN A 47 -6.16 3.46 -6.64
CA ASN A 47 -4.83 3.08 -6.14
C ASN A 47 -4.81 2.70 -4.65
N HIS A 48 -5.96 2.40 -4.05
CA HIS A 48 -6.06 1.98 -2.64
C HIS A 48 -6.71 0.61 -2.55
N GLN A 49 -6.26 -0.17 -1.59
CA GLN A 49 -6.78 -1.51 -1.32
C GLN A 49 -7.23 -1.63 0.13
N ALA A 50 -8.25 -2.44 0.32
CA ALA A 50 -8.74 -2.90 1.61
C ALA A 50 -8.90 -4.41 1.58
N MET A 51 -8.86 -5.04 2.73
CA MET A 51 -9.13 -6.47 2.89
C MET A 51 -10.50 -6.66 3.55
N PHE A 52 -11.28 -7.67 3.12
CA PHE A 52 -12.40 -8.13 3.91
C PHE A 52 -12.45 -9.66 3.98
N ILE A 53 -12.99 -10.14 5.09
CA ILE A 53 -13.09 -11.56 5.39
C ILE A 53 -14.56 -11.90 5.64
N VAL A 54 -15.07 -12.84 4.88
CA VAL A 54 -16.44 -13.37 5.03
C VAL A 54 -16.41 -14.52 6.00
N THR A 55 -17.19 -14.44 7.07
CA THR A 55 -17.30 -15.53 8.05
C THR A 55 -18.76 -15.98 8.18
N LYS A 56 -19.00 -17.09 8.86
CA LYS A 56 -20.38 -17.57 9.08
C LYS A 56 -21.23 -16.65 9.96
N ASP A 57 -20.59 -15.78 10.77
CA ASP A 57 -21.28 -14.92 11.74
C ASP A 57 -21.23 -13.41 11.35
N GLY A 58 -20.69 -13.08 10.18
CA GLY A 58 -20.56 -11.72 9.67
C GLY A 58 -19.28 -11.47 8.90
N VAL A 59 -19.04 -10.22 8.52
CA VAL A 59 -17.87 -9.78 7.77
C VAL A 59 -16.96 -8.94 8.67
N ILE A 60 -15.65 -9.17 8.56
CA ILE A 60 -14.62 -8.26 9.05
C ILE A 60 -14.10 -7.50 7.83
N ALA A 61 -14.28 -6.19 7.81
CA ALA A 61 -13.75 -5.29 6.78
C ALA A 61 -12.61 -4.45 7.34
N THR A 62 -11.74 -3.96 6.48
CA THR A 62 -10.71 -2.99 6.83
C THR A 62 -10.95 -1.69 6.06
N ASP A 63 -10.28 -0.64 6.40
CA ASP A 63 -10.12 0.64 5.69
C ASP A 63 -11.17 0.95 4.60
N PRO A 64 -12.11 1.86 4.83
CA PRO A 64 -13.20 2.17 3.87
C PRO A 64 -12.75 2.79 2.54
N VAL A 65 -11.52 3.29 2.44
CA VAL A 65 -10.86 3.89 1.25
C VAL A 65 -11.71 4.92 0.50
N GLY A 66 -12.41 5.79 1.25
CA GLY A 66 -13.38 6.76 0.72
C GLY A 66 -12.86 8.18 0.55
N TYR A 67 -11.61 8.50 0.90
CA TYR A 67 -11.07 9.86 0.82
C TYR A 67 -11.05 10.37 -0.63
N GLY A 68 -11.61 11.58 -0.83
CA GLY A 68 -11.76 12.14 -2.18
C GLY A 68 -12.72 11.35 -3.09
N ARG A 69 -13.45 10.37 -2.54
CA ARG A 69 -14.41 9.52 -3.24
C ARG A 69 -15.73 9.50 -2.45
N PRO A 70 -16.66 10.44 -2.70
CA PRO A 70 -17.87 10.61 -1.89
C PRO A 70 -18.72 9.34 -1.75
N THR A 71 -18.69 8.45 -2.74
CA THR A 71 -19.38 7.15 -2.73
C THR A 71 -18.49 5.98 -2.39
N GLY A 72 -17.22 6.20 -2.06
CA GLY A 72 -16.22 5.14 -1.90
C GLY A 72 -16.60 4.10 -0.85
N GLY A 73 -17.02 4.52 0.33
CA GLY A 73 -17.49 3.62 1.38
C GLY A 73 -18.74 2.84 0.97
N GLN A 74 -19.71 3.49 0.30
CA GLN A 74 -20.90 2.80 -0.23
C GLN A 74 -20.51 1.77 -1.29
N THR A 75 -19.63 2.15 -2.22
CA THR A 75 -19.12 1.21 -3.24
C THR A 75 -18.48 -0.02 -2.59
N TYR A 76 -17.68 0.17 -1.55
CA TYR A 76 -17.07 -0.95 -0.82
C TYR A 76 -18.13 -1.85 -0.17
N LEU A 77 -19.09 -1.27 0.51
CA LEU A 77 -20.20 -2.03 1.13
C LEU A 77 -21.01 -2.81 0.07
N ASP A 78 -21.24 -2.20 -1.10
CA ASP A 78 -21.97 -2.85 -2.20
C ASP A 78 -21.14 -3.99 -2.83
N GLU A 79 -19.82 -3.84 -2.93
CA GLU A 79 -18.92 -4.91 -3.36
C GLU A 79 -18.92 -6.09 -2.38
N ILE A 80 -18.93 -5.84 -1.07
CA ILE A 80 -19.08 -6.89 -0.04
C ILE A 80 -20.42 -7.61 -0.24
N ARG A 81 -21.51 -6.87 -0.50
CA ARG A 81 -22.87 -7.42 -0.70
C ARG A 81 -22.99 -8.29 -1.95
N LYS A 82 -22.15 -8.08 -2.97
CA LYS A 82 -22.08 -8.99 -4.13
C LYS A 82 -21.53 -10.37 -3.76
N VAL A 83 -20.70 -10.42 -2.71
CA VAL A 83 -20.05 -11.66 -2.24
C VAL A 83 -20.90 -12.38 -1.20
N THR A 84 -21.55 -11.63 -0.28
CA THR A 84 -22.27 -12.21 0.86
C THR A 84 -23.41 -11.31 1.34
N ASN A 85 -24.45 -11.94 1.91
CA ASN A 85 -25.51 -11.23 2.63
C ASN A 85 -25.22 -11.05 4.14
N GLN A 86 -24.07 -11.51 4.62
CA GLN A 86 -23.69 -11.37 6.01
C GLN A 86 -23.46 -9.90 6.37
N PRO A 87 -23.88 -9.43 7.57
CA PRO A 87 -23.63 -8.07 8.00
C PRO A 87 -22.14 -7.81 8.27
N VAL A 88 -21.68 -6.61 7.97
CA VAL A 88 -20.33 -6.19 8.41
C VAL A 88 -20.38 -5.97 9.93
N LYS A 89 -19.61 -6.76 10.68
CA LYS A 89 -19.53 -6.70 12.15
C LYS A 89 -18.44 -5.76 12.62
N TYR A 90 -17.29 -5.79 11.94
CA TYR A 90 -16.12 -4.98 12.29
C TYR A 90 -15.60 -4.23 11.07
N VAL A 91 -15.18 -2.98 11.31
CA VAL A 91 -14.32 -2.22 10.41
C VAL A 91 -13.05 -1.89 11.18
N ILE A 92 -11.90 -2.35 10.69
CA ILE A 92 -10.63 -2.19 11.37
C ILE A 92 -9.76 -1.23 10.56
N TYR A 93 -9.32 -0.15 11.17
CA TYR A 93 -8.41 0.80 10.56
C TYR A 93 -6.96 0.31 10.65
N SER A 94 -6.27 0.36 9.53
CA SER A 94 -4.84 0.02 9.48
C SER A 94 -3.98 1.02 10.23
N HIS A 95 -4.26 2.32 10.05
CA HIS A 95 -3.60 3.45 10.71
C HIS A 95 -4.53 4.67 10.66
N HIS A 96 -4.06 5.89 10.91
CA HIS A 96 -4.91 7.08 11.03
C HIS A 96 -5.02 7.94 9.77
N HIS A 97 -4.40 7.59 8.64
CA HIS A 97 -4.41 8.43 7.44
C HIS A 97 -5.75 8.36 6.70
N PHE A 98 -6.27 9.54 6.34
CA PHE A 98 -7.63 9.69 5.82
C PHE A 98 -7.86 9.01 4.48
N ASP A 99 -6.83 8.90 3.62
CA ASP A 99 -6.93 8.26 2.30
C ASP A 99 -7.29 6.78 2.39
N HIS A 100 -7.03 6.15 3.52
CA HIS A 100 -7.45 4.79 3.82
C HIS A 100 -8.75 4.72 4.61
N ILE A 101 -8.91 5.54 5.64
CA ILE A 101 -9.96 5.33 6.65
C ILE A 101 -11.22 6.19 6.50
N ALA A 102 -11.22 7.22 5.62
CA ALA A 102 -12.41 8.02 5.37
C ALA A 102 -13.50 7.21 4.63
N GLY A 103 -14.77 7.65 4.77
CA GLY A 103 -15.93 7.04 4.12
C GLY A 103 -16.61 5.92 4.92
N GLY A 104 -16.22 5.73 6.19
CA GLY A 104 -16.74 4.66 7.04
C GLY A 104 -18.20 4.80 7.49
N LYS A 105 -18.83 5.97 7.29
CA LYS A 105 -20.18 6.25 7.83
C LYS A 105 -21.21 5.20 7.43
N VAL A 106 -21.21 4.70 6.21
CA VAL A 106 -22.18 3.70 5.73
C VAL A 106 -22.08 2.37 6.48
N PHE A 107 -20.88 1.98 6.91
CA PHE A 107 -20.67 0.80 7.76
C PHE A 107 -21.13 1.06 9.19
N LYS A 108 -20.90 2.27 9.71
CA LYS A 108 -21.37 2.67 11.04
C LYS A 108 -22.89 2.67 11.11
N ASP A 109 -23.55 3.24 10.11
CA ASP A 109 -25.00 3.27 9.98
C ASP A 109 -25.61 1.86 9.84
N ALA A 110 -24.84 0.92 9.26
CA ALA A 110 -25.19 -0.49 9.17
C ALA A 110 -24.89 -1.30 10.45
N GLY A 111 -24.40 -0.66 11.51
CA GLY A 111 -24.18 -1.27 12.82
C GLY A 111 -22.80 -1.92 13.02
N ALA A 112 -21.81 -1.63 12.17
CA ALA A 112 -20.46 -2.13 12.35
C ALA A 112 -19.75 -1.44 13.54
N THR A 113 -18.95 -2.22 14.27
CA THR A 113 -18.04 -1.73 15.32
C THR A 113 -16.70 -1.35 14.68
N PHE A 114 -16.23 -0.14 14.95
CA PHE A 114 -14.96 0.38 14.45
C PHE A 114 -13.82 0.16 15.45
N ILE A 115 -12.72 -0.38 14.97
CA ILE A 115 -11.53 -0.73 15.77
C ILE A 115 -10.31 -0.07 15.15
N ALA A 116 -9.45 0.53 15.98
CA ALA A 116 -8.18 1.08 15.56
C ALA A 116 -7.13 0.97 16.66
N HIS A 117 -5.86 1.20 16.32
CA HIS A 117 -4.83 1.40 17.34
C HIS A 117 -5.18 2.61 18.21
N ARG A 118 -4.86 2.58 19.51
CA ARG A 118 -5.18 3.66 20.47
C ARG A 118 -4.69 5.03 20.01
N ARG A 119 -3.46 5.12 19.45
CA ARG A 119 -2.90 6.38 18.93
C ARG A 119 -3.68 6.90 17.72
N ALA A 120 -4.18 6.00 16.85
CA ALA A 120 -5.07 6.41 15.77
C ALA A 120 -6.34 7.04 16.32
N LYS A 121 -7.00 6.41 17.31
CA LYS A 121 -8.19 6.94 17.95
C LYS A 121 -7.93 8.30 18.58
N GLU A 122 -6.89 8.45 19.39
CA GLU A 122 -6.50 9.70 20.05
C GLU A 122 -6.25 10.82 19.02
N ARG A 123 -5.58 10.50 17.90
CA ARG A 123 -5.30 11.46 16.82
C ARG A 123 -6.58 11.88 16.10
N LEU A 124 -7.47 10.96 15.80
CA LEU A 124 -8.74 11.24 15.14
C LEU A 124 -9.68 12.07 16.03
N GLU A 125 -9.66 11.87 17.36
CA GLU A 125 -10.36 12.72 18.33
C GLU A 125 -9.85 14.17 18.31
N GLN A 126 -8.56 14.38 18.06
CA GLN A 126 -7.97 15.71 17.93
C GLN A 126 -8.29 16.37 16.57
N LEU A 127 -8.18 15.60 15.48
CA LEU A 127 -8.36 16.10 14.11
C LEU A 127 -9.82 16.40 13.77
N LYS A 128 -10.77 15.65 14.32
CA LYS A 128 -12.21 15.83 14.16
C LYS A 128 -12.66 15.90 12.69
N ASP A 129 -12.04 15.09 11.83
CA ASP A 129 -12.41 15.02 10.42
C ASP A 129 -13.84 14.48 10.26
N PRO A 130 -14.73 15.21 9.56
CA PRO A 130 -16.15 14.81 9.43
C PRO A 130 -16.37 13.60 8.54
N HIS A 131 -15.38 13.19 7.74
CA HIS A 131 -15.48 12.05 6.82
C HIS A 131 -14.96 10.74 7.42
N THR A 132 -14.42 10.83 8.66
CA THR A 132 -13.83 9.68 9.36
C THR A 132 -14.65 9.31 10.57
N VAL A 133 -15.00 8.04 10.71
CA VAL A 133 -15.70 7.53 11.88
C VAL A 133 -14.71 7.34 13.03
N LEU A 134 -15.00 7.87 14.20
CA LEU A 134 -14.20 7.61 15.39
C LEU A 134 -14.31 6.13 15.78
N PRO A 135 -13.18 5.45 16.05
CA PRO A 135 -13.19 4.06 16.49
C PRO A 135 -13.93 3.89 17.83
N ASP A 136 -14.82 2.90 17.89
CA ASP A 136 -15.51 2.51 19.12
C ASP A 136 -14.54 1.90 20.12
N GLU A 137 -13.64 1.04 19.61
CA GLU A 137 -12.71 0.26 20.40
C GLU A 137 -11.25 0.55 20.01
N ALA A 138 -10.36 0.49 20.98
CA ALA A 138 -8.94 0.72 20.79
C ALA A 138 -8.12 -0.54 21.01
N VAL A 139 -7.09 -0.74 20.16
CA VAL A 139 -6.04 -1.76 20.31
C VAL A 139 -4.83 -1.11 20.95
N SER A 140 -4.31 -1.70 22.01
CA SER A 140 -3.06 -1.25 22.64
C SER A 140 -1.83 -1.81 21.92
N ASP A 141 -0.64 -1.36 22.35
CA ASP A 141 0.65 -1.87 21.83
C ASP A 141 0.84 -3.39 22.05
N ARG A 142 0.07 -4.00 22.93
CA ARG A 142 0.08 -5.46 23.16
C ARG A 142 -0.62 -6.24 22.06
N GLY A 143 -1.34 -5.54 21.16
CA GLY A 143 -2.15 -6.17 20.13
C GLY A 143 -3.48 -6.70 20.66
N ARG A 144 -4.23 -7.34 19.77
CA ARG A 144 -5.53 -7.97 20.03
C ARG A 144 -5.82 -9.02 18.99
N THR A 145 -6.54 -10.07 19.35
CA THR A 145 -7.10 -11.03 18.40
C THR A 145 -8.60 -10.85 18.29
N ILE A 146 -9.11 -10.68 17.07
CA ILE A 146 -10.54 -10.67 16.73
C ILE A 146 -10.91 -12.10 16.33
N ARG A 147 -11.99 -12.63 16.93
CA ARG A 147 -12.55 -13.94 16.58
C ARG A 147 -13.99 -13.76 16.14
N LEU A 148 -14.30 -14.18 14.93
CA LEU A 148 -15.64 -14.12 14.37
C LEU A 148 -15.87 -15.32 13.44
N GLY A 149 -16.94 -16.07 13.68
CA GLY A 149 -17.39 -17.14 12.78
C GLY A 149 -16.34 -18.19 12.43
N GLY A 150 -15.42 -18.49 13.37
CA GLY A 150 -14.33 -19.46 13.17
C GLY A 150 -13.05 -18.86 12.55
N THR A 151 -13.09 -17.57 12.17
CA THR A 151 -11.90 -16.84 11.72
C THR A 151 -11.22 -16.16 12.90
N GLU A 152 -9.90 -16.19 12.88
CA GLU A 152 -9.02 -15.47 13.80
C GLU A 152 -8.19 -14.46 13.02
N LEU A 153 -8.30 -13.18 13.42
CA LEU A 153 -7.51 -12.07 12.87
C LEU A 153 -6.71 -11.43 14.01
N GLU A 154 -5.40 -11.53 13.92
CA GLU A 154 -4.49 -10.92 14.88
C GLU A 154 -4.14 -9.49 14.46
N LEU A 155 -4.28 -8.56 15.39
CA LEU A 155 -3.91 -7.15 15.25
C LEU A 155 -2.68 -6.90 16.12
N SER A 156 -1.55 -6.54 15.52
CA SER A 156 -0.30 -6.32 16.24
C SER A 156 0.35 -4.99 15.87
N TYR A 157 1.00 -4.36 16.86
CA TYR A 157 1.77 -3.12 16.71
C TYR A 157 3.26 -3.43 16.84
N HIS A 158 4.05 -3.04 15.85
CA HIS A 158 5.48 -3.35 15.80
C HIS A 158 6.41 -2.13 15.92
N GLY A 159 5.85 -0.99 16.31
CA GLY A 159 6.60 0.26 16.48
C GLY A 159 6.30 1.31 15.40
N LEU A 160 6.96 2.43 15.55
CA LEU A 160 6.88 3.56 14.62
C LEU A 160 7.38 3.15 13.24
N ASN A 161 6.76 3.67 12.21
CA ASN A 161 7.13 3.40 10.82
C ASN A 161 6.64 4.56 9.92
N HIS A 162 5.75 4.32 8.94
CA HIS A 162 5.01 5.33 8.21
C HIS A 162 3.99 6.08 9.11
N SER A 163 3.56 5.44 10.17
CA SER A 163 2.65 5.98 11.17
C SER A 163 3.00 5.44 12.56
N ASP A 164 2.63 6.17 13.60
CA ASP A 164 2.73 5.72 14.99
C ASP A 164 1.57 4.81 15.42
N SER A 165 0.68 4.48 14.51
CA SER A 165 -0.55 3.74 14.78
C SER A 165 -0.80 2.57 13.83
N THR A 166 0.17 2.19 13.01
CA THR A 166 0.03 1.10 12.04
C THR A 166 -0.17 -0.24 12.72
N LEU A 167 -1.28 -0.91 12.40
CA LEU A 167 -1.53 -2.30 12.76
C LEU A 167 -1.13 -3.24 11.64
N VAL A 168 -0.36 -4.24 11.96
CA VAL A 168 -0.21 -5.43 11.13
C VAL A 168 -1.37 -6.36 11.44
N MET A 169 -2.16 -6.69 10.43
CA MET A 169 -3.31 -7.59 10.54
C MET A 169 -2.92 -8.94 9.95
N ARG A 170 -2.90 -10.00 10.77
CA ARG A 170 -2.48 -11.33 10.34
C ARG A 170 -3.63 -12.33 10.42
N LEU A 171 -3.80 -13.11 9.36
CA LEU A 171 -4.62 -14.32 9.30
C LEU A 171 -3.71 -15.53 9.42
N PRO A 172 -3.57 -16.13 10.62
CA PRO A 172 -2.59 -17.19 10.85
C PRO A 172 -2.82 -18.44 10.01
N LYS A 173 -4.09 -18.84 9.85
CA LYS A 173 -4.49 -20.02 9.06
C LYS A 173 -4.14 -19.85 7.58
N GLU A 174 -4.41 -18.69 7.03
CA GLU A 174 -4.21 -18.37 5.62
C GLU A 174 -2.77 -17.93 5.31
N LYS A 175 -1.94 -17.73 6.33
CA LYS A 175 -0.58 -17.19 6.20
C LYS A 175 -0.54 -15.83 5.49
N ILE A 176 -1.55 -15.00 5.71
CA ILE A 176 -1.69 -13.69 5.09
C ILE A 176 -1.44 -12.59 6.13
N ILE A 177 -0.75 -11.53 5.72
CA ILE A 177 -0.74 -10.24 6.42
C ILE A 177 -1.35 -9.16 5.53
N PHE A 178 -2.04 -8.20 6.15
CA PHE A 178 -2.45 -6.94 5.54
C PHE A 178 -1.70 -5.80 6.24
N VAL A 179 -0.88 -5.07 5.47
CA VAL A 179 -0.06 -3.95 5.97
C VAL A 179 -0.13 -2.81 4.97
N VAL A 180 -0.58 -1.66 5.45
CA VAL A 180 -0.83 -0.49 4.60
C VAL A 180 0.37 0.45 4.63
N ASP A 181 0.74 0.98 3.47
CA ASP A 181 1.72 2.03 3.17
C ASP A 181 3.18 1.74 3.52
N THR A 182 3.43 1.02 4.59
CA THR A 182 4.80 0.76 5.09
C THR A 182 5.56 -0.26 4.22
N LEU A 183 4.84 -1.17 3.56
CA LEU A 183 5.39 -2.28 2.78
C LEU A 183 4.92 -2.22 1.31
N PRO A 184 5.42 -1.28 0.49
CA PRO A 184 5.08 -1.24 -0.93
C PRO A 184 5.64 -2.45 -1.65
N VAL A 185 4.84 -3.03 -2.57
CA VAL A 185 5.18 -4.27 -3.29
C VAL A 185 5.76 -3.94 -4.65
N GLY A 186 7.03 -4.27 -4.88
CA GLY A 186 7.70 -4.18 -6.18
C GLY A 186 7.71 -2.78 -6.81
N THR A 187 7.79 -1.72 -6.01
CA THR A 187 7.79 -0.33 -6.46
C THR A 187 8.66 0.54 -5.55
N VAL A 188 9.22 1.61 -6.10
CA VAL A 188 9.93 2.62 -5.30
C VAL A 188 8.91 3.41 -4.47
N PRO A 189 9.09 3.55 -3.14
CA PRO A 189 8.18 4.32 -2.29
C PRO A 189 7.96 5.74 -2.80
N GLY A 190 6.71 6.18 -2.78
CA GLY A 190 6.30 7.48 -3.32
C GLY A 190 6.15 8.59 -2.28
N ARG A 191 5.13 9.41 -2.46
CA ARG A 191 4.87 10.60 -1.62
C ARG A 191 4.74 10.29 -0.13
N GLY A 192 4.26 9.10 0.23
CA GLY A 192 4.16 8.65 1.61
C GLY A 192 5.50 8.62 2.36
N MET A 193 6.64 8.72 1.64
CA MET A 193 7.96 8.85 2.29
C MET A 193 8.06 10.07 3.23
N ILE A 194 7.23 11.10 3.06
CA ILE A 194 7.22 12.26 3.96
C ILE A 194 6.89 11.87 5.40
N ASP A 195 6.06 10.85 5.56
CA ASP A 195 5.57 10.37 6.86
C ASP A 195 6.46 9.27 7.45
N PHE A 196 7.40 8.72 6.65
CA PHE A 196 8.28 7.66 7.13
C PHE A 196 9.23 8.14 8.22
N HIS A 197 9.42 7.30 9.22
CA HIS A 197 10.51 7.34 10.18
C HIS A 197 11.52 6.26 9.76
N PRO A 198 12.58 6.63 8.99
CA PRO A 198 13.32 5.65 8.21
C PRO A 198 13.97 4.52 9.03
N LEU A 199 14.65 4.85 10.12
CA LEU A 199 15.32 3.84 10.96
C LEU A 199 14.33 2.94 11.67
N GLU A 200 13.23 3.49 12.16
CA GLU A 200 12.15 2.76 12.81
C GLU A 200 11.40 1.89 11.81
N THR A 201 11.26 2.36 10.56
CA THR A 201 10.66 1.58 9.47
C THR A 201 11.51 0.35 9.14
N GLU A 202 12.83 0.48 9.12
CA GLU A 202 13.71 -0.67 8.92
C GLU A 202 13.55 -1.71 10.05
N GLU A 203 13.47 -1.27 11.31
CA GLU A 203 13.22 -2.17 12.45
C GLU A 203 11.82 -2.80 12.41
N PHE A 204 10.81 -2.05 11.97
CA PHE A 204 9.47 -2.57 11.72
C PHE A 204 9.50 -3.69 10.66
N MET A 205 10.16 -3.47 9.52
CA MET A 205 10.29 -4.46 8.44
C MET A 205 10.96 -5.75 8.93
N LYS A 206 12.04 -5.64 9.72
CA LYS A 206 12.72 -6.81 10.31
C LYS A 206 11.79 -7.62 11.22
N LYS A 207 11.00 -6.95 12.06
CA LYS A 207 10.00 -7.61 12.93
C LYS A 207 8.92 -8.30 12.12
N VAL A 208 8.41 -7.67 11.05
CA VAL A 208 7.39 -8.27 10.17
C VAL A 208 7.96 -9.48 9.43
N LEU A 209 9.20 -9.40 8.92
CA LEU A 209 9.88 -10.54 8.28
C LEU A 209 10.03 -11.76 9.20
N ALA A 210 10.22 -11.53 10.51
CA ALA A 210 10.33 -12.61 11.51
C ALA A 210 8.98 -13.27 11.83
N MET A 211 7.85 -12.68 11.46
CA MET A 211 6.53 -13.28 11.67
C MET A 211 6.30 -14.45 10.72
N ASP A 212 5.35 -15.34 11.09
CA ASP A 212 4.93 -16.47 10.28
C ASP A 212 3.81 -16.05 9.32
N TRP A 213 4.17 -15.76 8.07
CA TRP A 213 3.29 -15.44 6.95
C TRP A 213 3.95 -15.72 5.60
N GLU A 214 3.15 -15.84 4.56
CA GLU A 214 3.60 -16.11 3.18
C GLU A 214 3.17 -15.00 2.20
N TRP A 215 1.98 -14.43 2.40
CA TRP A 215 1.40 -13.46 1.49
C TRP A 215 1.13 -12.13 2.18
N LEU A 216 1.44 -11.04 1.49
CA LEU A 216 1.16 -9.67 1.90
C LEU A 216 0.10 -9.05 0.99
N ILE A 217 -1.00 -8.59 1.58
CA ILE A 217 -1.94 -7.67 0.93
C ILE A 217 -1.45 -6.26 1.26
N PRO A 218 -0.97 -5.46 0.29
CA PRO A 218 -0.53 -4.09 0.53
C PRO A 218 -1.71 -3.11 0.49
N GLY A 219 -1.58 -1.93 1.10
CA GLY A 219 -2.59 -0.86 1.04
C GLY A 219 -2.70 -0.20 -0.35
N HIS A 220 -1.64 -0.27 -1.12
CA HIS A 220 -1.58 0.17 -2.51
C HIS A 220 -1.18 -1.00 -3.41
N PRO A 221 -1.88 -1.22 -4.54
CA PRO A 221 -1.61 -2.38 -5.37
C PRO A 221 -0.20 -2.33 -5.99
N GLY A 222 0.49 -3.45 -5.90
CA GLY A 222 1.73 -3.67 -6.62
C GLY A 222 1.53 -3.86 -8.13
N PRO A 223 2.62 -4.03 -8.90
CA PRO A 223 2.54 -4.31 -10.34
C PRO A 223 1.67 -5.54 -10.62
N GLY A 224 0.70 -5.39 -11.53
CA GLY A 224 -0.22 -6.47 -11.91
C GLY A 224 -1.20 -6.91 -10.82
N ASP A 225 -1.44 -6.08 -9.80
CA ASP A 225 -2.32 -6.37 -8.64
C ASP A 225 -1.92 -7.61 -7.83
N ARG A 226 -0.67 -8.06 -7.96
CA ARG A 226 -0.20 -9.23 -7.23
C ARG A 226 -0.07 -8.95 -5.73
N LEU A 227 -0.19 -9.99 -4.96
CA LEU A 227 0.20 -9.99 -3.56
C LEU A 227 1.73 -9.84 -3.41
N GLY A 228 2.15 -9.33 -2.26
CA GLY A 228 3.55 -9.30 -1.87
C GLY A 228 3.99 -10.60 -1.20
N THR A 229 5.29 -10.77 -1.07
CA THR A 229 5.98 -11.88 -0.42
C THR A 229 7.04 -11.36 0.55
N LYS A 230 7.65 -12.23 1.33
CA LYS A 230 8.81 -11.84 2.17
C LYS A 230 9.94 -11.23 1.34
N LYS A 231 10.14 -11.74 0.11
CA LYS A 231 11.14 -11.20 -0.82
C LYS A 231 10.89 -9.73 -1.16
N ASP A 232 9.64 -9.33 -1.33
CA ASP A 232 9.31 -7.91 -1.59
C ASP A 232 9.69 -7.03 -0.39
N VAL A 233 9.46 -7.50 0.83
CA VAL A 233 9.83 -6.75 2.04
C VAL A 233 11.34 -6.70 2.24
N GLU A 234 12.06 -7.80 1.96
CA GLU A 234 13.52 -7.84 1.96
C GLU A 234 14.12 -6.86 0.94
N ASP A 235 13.56 -6.82 -0.27
CA ASP A 235 14.01 -5.92 -1.32
C ASP A 235 13.73 -4.45 -0.97
N GLN A 236 12.58 -4.14 -0.36
CA GLN A 236 12.28 -2.80 0.16
C GLN A 236 13.24 -2.41 1.30
N LEU A 237 13.51 -3.30 2.23
CA LEU A 237 14.47 -3.05 3.31
C LEU A 237 15.85 -2.74 2.74
N LYS A 238 16.31 -3.51 1.77
CA LYS A 238 17.58 -3.28 1.08
C LYS A 238 17.59 -1.94 0.35
N LEU A 239 16.50 -1.57 -0.35
CA LEU A 239 16.36 -0.28 -1.01
C LEU A 239 16.52 0.87 -0.01
N LEU A 240 15.79 0.82 1.11
CA LEU A 240 15.85 1.87 2.14
C LEU A 240 17.25 1.96 2.77
N GLN A 241 17.90 0.85 3.06
CA GLN A 241 19.26 0.82 3.59
C GLN A 241 20.28 1.39 2.61
N THR A 242 20.16 1.04 1.32
CA THR A 242 21.02 1.60 0.26
C THR A 242 20.80 3.10 0.14
N ALA A 243 19.54 3.54 0.12
CA ALA A 243 19.16 4.95 0.06
C ALA A 243 19.71 5.73 1.28
N SER A 244 19.59 5.15 2.46
CA SER A 244 20.12 5.71 3.71
C SER A 244 21.63 5.93 3.62
N ALA A 245 22.36 4.93 3.15
CA ALA A 245 23.83 5.00 3.03
C ALA A 245 24.27 6.07 2.02
N GLU A 246 23.66 6.10 0.83
CA GLU A 246 23.99 7.09 -0.20
C GLU A 246 23.62 8.51 0.23
N MET A 247 22.46 8.71 0.82
CA MET A 247 22.05 10.03 1.31
C MET A 247 22.90 10.51 2.48
N ARG A 248 23.38 9.59 3.35
CA ARG A 248 24.31 9.95 4.42
C ARG A 248 25.62 10.51 3.89
N LYS A 249 26.19 9.93 2.81
CA LYS A 249 27.39 10.47 2.14
C LYS A 249 27.15 11.89 1.62
N LEU A 250 26.03 12.07 0.87
CA LEU A 250 25.68 13.39 0.33
C LEU A 250 25.47 14.43 1.45
N ALA A 251 24.85 14.06 2.55
CA ALA A 251 24.66 14.94 3.69
C ALA A 251 26.00 15.35 4.34
N GLN A 252 26.95 14.42 4.46
CA GLN A 252 28.30 14.69 4.98
C GLN A 252 29.11 15.63 4.06
N GLU A 253 28.83 15.62 2.75
CA GLU A 253 29.41 16.55 1.77
C GLU A 253 28.68 17.90 1.72
N GLY A 254 27.68 18.13 2.57
CA GLY A 254 26.85 19.34 2.57
C GLY A 254 25.83 19.38 1.40
N LYS A 255 25.63 18.27 0.68
CA LYS A 255 24.75 18.16 -0.46
C LYS A 255 23.40 17.59 -0.05
N CYS A 256 22.60 18.37 0.63
CA CYS A 256 21.21 18.04 0.92
C CYS A 256 20.23 18.86 0.09
N TRP A 257 18.97 18.49 0.11
CA TRP A 257 17.85 19.11 -0.57
C TRP A 257 18.05 19.13 -2.10
N ASP A 258 17.99 20.28 -2.74
CA ASP A 258 18.03 20.40 -4.21
C ASP A 258 19.29 19.77 -4.85
N ALA A 259 20.44 19.81 -4.16
CA ALA A 259 21.66 19.16 -4.64
C ALA A 259 21.53 17.64 -4.58
N ALA A 260 21.02 17.10 -3.48
CA ALA A 260 20.81 15.67 -3.32
C ALA A 260 19.77 15.14 -4.32
N GLU A 261 18.67 15.85 -4.57
CA GLU A 261 17.66 15.44 -5.55
C GLU A 261 18.24 15.26 -6.95
N LYS A 262 19.25 16.04 -7.32
CA LYS A 262 19.91 15.93 -8.64
C LYS A 262 20.96 14.82 -8.69
N GLU A 263 21.71 14.63 -7.62
CA GLU A 263 22.85 13.73 -7.54
C GLU A 263 22.49 12.33 -7.04
N PHE A 264 21.44 12.21 -6.20
CA PHE A 264 21.02 10.96 -5.61
C PHE A 264 20.53 9.97 -6.67
N LYS A 265 21.14 8.80 -6.70
CA LYS A 265 20.81 7.71 -7.63
C LYS A 265 20.85 6.38 -6.89
N LEU A 266 19.99 5.48 -7.34
CA LEU A 266 19.95 4.09 -6.91
C LEU A 266 19.95 3.18 -8.17
N PRO A 267 21.08 2.95 -8.82
CA PRO A 267 21.16 2.30 -10.14
C PRO A 267 20.51 0.91 -10.18
N ASP A 268 20.65 0.13 -9.10
CA ASP A 268 20.09 -1.23 -9.00
C ASP A 268 18.55 -1.24 -9.06
N TYR A 269 17.91 -0.08 -8.88
CA TYR A 269 16.46 0.08 -8.81
C TYR A 269 15.87 0.86 -9.99
N GLU A 270 16.67 1.25 -10.99
CA GLU A 270 16.20 2.08 -12.13
C GLU A 270 15.04 1.47 -12.90
N LYS A 271 14.96 0.14 -12.91
CA LYS A 271 13.86 -0.59 -13.58
C LYS A 271 12.61 -0.76 -12.73
N TRP A 272 12.65 -0.33 -11.47
CA TRP A 272 11.48 -0.47 -10.59
C TRP A 272 10.42 0.58 -10.95
N PRO A 273 9.12 0.21 -10.95
CA PRO A 273 8.03 1.15 -11.06
C PRO A 273 8.19 2.31 -10.07
N GLY A 274 7.92 3.51 -10.55
CA GLY A 274 8.02 4.72 -9.72
C GLY A 274 9.42 5.32 -9.60
N TYR A 275 10.51 4.65 -10.02
CA TYR A 275 11.87 5.15 -9.82
C TYR A 275 12.04 6.62 -10.23
N ALA A 276 11.75 6.95 -11.49
CA ALA A 276 11.95 8.30 -12.01
C ALA A 276 11.15 9.39 -11.27
N ASN A 277 9.95 9.05 -10.79
CA ASN A 277 9.04 10.02 -10.17
C ASN A 277 9.18 10.09 -8.63
N ASN A 278 9.61 9.00 -8.00
CA ASN A 278 9.54 8.85 -6.55
C ASN A 278 10.88 9.05 -5.84
N LEU A 279 12.00 8.95 -6.57
CA LEU A 279 13.34 9.03 -5.97
C LEU A 279 13.55 10.33 -5.17
N GLN A 280 12.98 11.43 -5.63
CA GLN A 280 13.02 12.72 -4.94
C GLN A 280 12.42 12.68 -3.52
N PHE A 281 11.37 11.88 -3.29
CA PHE A 281 10.76 11.77 -1.96
C PHE A 281 11.66 11.04 -0.98
N ILE A 282 12.37 10.02 -1.46
CA ILE A 282 13.40 9.31 -0.69
C ILE A 282 14.55 10.28 -0.35
N ALA A 283 15.08 10.99 -1.35
CA ALA A 283 16.14 11.97 -1.15
C ALA A 283 15.77 13.01 -0.09
N ARG A 284 14.59 13.62 -0.20
CA ARG A 284 14.12 14.63 0.77
C ARG A 284 13.97 14.06 2.18
N ARG A 285 13.39 12.87 2.30
CA ARG A 285 13.16 12.26 3.62
C ARG A 285 14.50 11.93 4.32
N TYR A 286 15.44 11.34 3.58
CA TYR A 286 16.75 11.02 4.13
C TYR A 286 17.65 12.24 4.31
N CYS A 287 17.44 13.33 3.57
CA CYS A 287 18.04 14.63 3.90
C CYS A 287 17.55 15.15 5.26
N GLY A 288 16.26 15.00 5.58
CA GLY A 288 15.74 15.30 6.91
C GLY A 288 16.48 14.50 7.97
N LEU A 289 16.61 13.19 7.77
CA LEU A 289 17.30 12.32 8.71
C LEU A 289 18.79 12.66 8.87
N TRP A 290 19.57 12.60 7.79
CA TRP A 290 21.04 12.70 7.89
C TRP A 290 21.59 14.12 7.92
N GLY A 291 20.83 15.09 7.41
CA GLY A 291 21.21 16.50 7.45
C GLY A 291 20.69 17.26 8.67
N ARG A 292 19.67 16.75 9.38
CA ARG A 292 19.01 17.46 10.50
C ARG A 292 18.70 16.57 11.71
N GLY A 293 18.75 15.25 11.58
CA GLY A 293 18.41 14.32 12.66
C GLY A 293 16.90 14.13 12.87
N THR A 294 16.07 14.34 11.82
CA THR A 294 14.58 14.28 11.94
C THR A 294 13.96 13.19 11.10
#